data_0e50c58800585add61c446b48dee7f79
#
_entry.id   0e50c58800585add61c446b48dee7f79
#
_cell.length_a   1.000
_cell.length_b   1.000
_cell.length_c   1.000
_cell.angle_alpha   90.00
_cell.angle_beta   90.00
_cell.angle_gamma   90.00
#
_symmetry.space_group_name_H-M   'P 1'
#
loop_
_entity.id
_entity.type
_entity.pdbx_description
1 polymer ?
#
loop_
_entity_poly.entity_id
_entity_poly.type
_entity_poly.pdbx_seq_one_letter_code
_entity_poly.pdbx_strand_id
1 'polypeptide(L)'
;MNRNLLTLMLGVASALQVPSSAVAQQFVVPASAKAEIIDATNAYRKTKGLPPLRESESASRVAEAYAHYLAEANKTGHGADGRDPVQRLHAANVKFCKFRGENWHESWTRRDKASPDTAMASAMRFWKKSPGHERALRSASTDIGVGVAGWKHGDQWYYHEIQIFIDNACLKGGEAVANAPPIPDRNPERTQTP
;
A
#
# COMPACT_ATOMS: atom_id res chain seq x y z
N MET A 1 -61.57 18.74 53.20
CA MET A 1 -60.20 18.14 53.35
C MET A 1 -59.81 17.59 52.02
N ASN A 2 -59.07 18.41 51.18
CA ASN A 2 -58.60 18.02 49.84
C ASN A 2 -57.12 17.70 49.94
N ARG A 3 -56.76 16.46 49.65
CA ARG A 3 -55.35 16.03 49.55
C ARG A 3 -54.99 15.96 48.09
N ASN A 4 -54.22 16.95 47.61
CA ASN A 4 -53.60 16.94 46.28
C ASN A 4 -52.39 15.97 46.26
N LEU A 5 -52.51 14.91 45.49
CA LEU A 5 -51.36 14.07 45.13
C LEU A 5 -50.60 14.74 43.98
N LEU A 6 -49.36 15.14 44.25
CA LEU A 6 -48.43 15.64 43.24
C LEU A 6 -47.67 14.43 42.66
N THR A 7 -47.98 14.06 41.42
CA THR A 7 -47.29 12.97 40.70
C THR A 7 -46.00 13.52 40.06
N LEU A 8 -44.86 13.11 40.59
CA LEU A 8 -43.55 13.46 40.07
C LEU A 8 -43.22 12.53 38.90
N MET A 9 -43.22 13.11 37.69
CA MET A 9 -42.79 12.41 36.48
C MET A 9 -41.25 12.47 36.41
N LEU A 10 -40.55 11.38 36.67
CA LEU A 10 -39.10 11.24 36.34
C LEU A 10 -38.93 11.02 34.84
N GLY A 11 -38.45 12.04 34.16
CA GLY A 11 -38.02 11.90 32.78
C GLY A 11 -36.67 11.17 32.71
N VAL A 12 -36.66 9.98 32.12
CA VAL A 12 -35.44 9.26 31.81
C VAL A 12 -34.81 9.89 30.55
N ALA A 13 -33.78 10.67 30.75
CA ALA A 13 -32.98 11.18 29.64
C ALA A 13 -32.13 10.03 29.08
N SER A 14 -32.55 9.45 27.95
CA SER A 14 -31.71 8.52 27.16
C SER A 14 -30.59 9.31 26.52
N ALA A 15 -29.38 9.21 27.04
CA ALA A 15 -28.21 9.69 26.41
C ALA A 15 -27.96 8.87 25.12
N LEU A 16 -28.17 9.50 23.96
CA LEU A 16 -27.74 8.95 22.69
C LEU A 16 -26.21 8.86 22.71
N GLN A 17 -25.67 7.66 22.87
CA GLN A 17 -24.25 7.40 22.65
C GLN A 17 -23.98 7.54 21.17
N VAL A 18 -23.36 8.65 20.78
CA VAL A 18 -22.79 8.84 19.45
C VAL A 18 -21.66 7.80 19.32
N PRO A 19 -21.69 6.90 18.33
CA PRO A 19 -20.59 5.99 18.14
C PRO A 19 -19.31 6.80 17.94
N SER A 20 -18.30 6.52 18.75
CA SER A 20 -16.96 7.10 18.59
C SER A 20 -16.50 6.83 17.17
N SER A 21 -16.39 7.88 16.36
CA SER A 21 -15.82 7.78 15.02
C SER A 21 -14.47 7.09 15.13
N ALA A 22 -14.31 5.97 14.45
CA ALA A 22 -13.03 5.31 14.36
C ALA A 22 -12.01 6.35 13.86
N VAL A 23 -11.03 6.68 14.72
CA VAL A 23 -9.96 7.60 14.34
C VAL A 23 -9.32 7.02 13.11
N ALA A 24 -9.38 7.76 12.00
CA ALA A 24 -8.76 7.34 10.75
C ALA A 24 -7.31 6.96 11.03
N GLN A 25 -6.94 5.74 10.69
CA GLN A 25 -5.56 5.27 10.86
C GLN A 25 -4.64 6.18 10.06
N GLN A 26 -3.69 6.79 10.75
CA GLN A 26 -2.75 7.71 10.12
C GLN A 26 -1.66 6.90 9.43
N PHE A 27 -1.60 6.99 8.10
CA PHE A 27 -0.53 6.38 7.32
C PHE A 27 0.71 7.26 7.39
N VAL A 28 1.83 6.68 7.82
CA VAL A 28 3.12 7.36 7.90
C VAL A 28 4.12 6.60 7.06
N VAL A 29 4.32 7.06 5.84
CA VAL A 29 5.34 6.54 4.92
C VAL A 29 6.26 7.69 4.55
N PRO A 30 7.59 7.54 4.68
CA PRO A 30 8.51 8.57 4.21
C PRO A 30 8.45 8.68 2.70
N ALA A 31 8.60 9.88 2.21
CA ALA A 31 8.67 10.15 0.77
C ALA A 31 9.81 9.38 0.08
N SER A 32 10.88 9.05 0.81
CA SER A 32 12.03 8.29 0.30
C SER A 32 11.80 6.78 0.17
N ALA A 33 10.79 6.21 0.85
CA ALA A 33 10.62 4.76 0.97
C ALA A 33 10.58 4.02 -0.37
N LYS A 34 9.88 4.58 -1.34
CA LYS A 34 9.79 4.02 -2.70
C LYS A 34 11.17 4.00 -3.37
N ALA A 35 11.88 5.11 -3.34
CA ALA A 35 13.20 5.23 -3.95
C ALA A 35 14.20 4.25 -3.32
N GLU A 36 14.19 4.12 -2.01
CA GLU A 36 15.07 3.21 -1.28
C GLU A 36 14.84 1.74 -1.64
N ILE A 37 13.58 1.32 -1.84
CA ILE A 37 13.27 -0.05 -2.31
C ILE A 37 13.77 -0.26 -3.74
N ILE A 38 13.62 0.73 -4.62
CA ILE A 38 14.11 0.66 -6.01
C ILE A 38 15.64 0.55 -6.01
N ASP A 39 16.32 1.40 -5.24
CA ASP A 39 17.78 1.42 -5.14
C ASP A 39 18.33 0.11 -4.55
N ALA A 40 17.71 -0.40 -3.48
CA ALA A 40 18.09 -1.68 -2.87
C ALA A 40 17.87 -2.86 -3.84
N THR A 41 16.77 -2.81 -4.65
CA THR A 41 16.51 -3.80 -5.69
C THR A 41 17.59 -3.74 -6.77
N ASN A 42 17.92 -2.57 -7.24
CA ASN A 42 18.94 -2.37 -8.29
C ASN A 42 20.34 -2.73 -7.79
N ALA A 43 20.67 -2.41 -6.54
CA ALA A 43 21.90 -2.87 -5.90
C ALA A 43 21.97 -4.40 -5.85
N TYR A 44 20.88 -5.08 -5.49
CA TYR A 44 20.83 -6.54 -5.51
C TYR A 44 20.98 -7.11 -6.92
N ARG A 45 20.29 -6.55 -7.91
CA ARG A 45 20.39 -6.97 -9.32
C ARG A 45 21.82 -6.83 -9.84
N LYS A 46 22.51 -5.76 -9.48
CA LYS A 46 23.94 -5.55 -9.81
C LYS A 46 24.81 -6.68 -9.29
N THR A 47 24.57 -7.20 -8.08
CA THR A 47 25.32 -8.36 -7.53
C THR A 47 25.09 -9.66 -8.32
N LYS A 48 24.03 -9.69 -9.13
CA LYS A 48 23.66 -10.83 -10.00
C LYS A 48 24.05 -10.61 -11.46
N GLY A 49 24.74 -9.52 -11.78
CA GLY A 49 25.12 -9.17 -13.15
C GLY A 49 23.92 -8.76 -14.04
N LEU A 50 22.81 -8.34 -13.42
CA LEU A 50 21.60 -7.94 -14.13
C LEU A 50 21.53 -6.41 -14.30
N PRO A 51 20.95 -5.92 -15.41
CA PRO A 51 20.76 -4.49 -15.62
C PRO A 51 19.80 -3.91 -14.57
N PRO A 52 19.94 -2.62 -14.22
CA PRO A 52 19.03 -1.94 -13.33
C PRO A 52 17.64 -1.80 -13.96
N LEU A 53 16.62 -1.76 -13.11
CA LEU A 53 15.24 -1.47 -13.49
C LEU A 53 15.00 0.05 -13.44
N ARG A 54 14.20 0.55 -14.37
CA ARG A 54 13.67 1.92 -14.31
C ARG A 54 12.37 1.93 -13.50
N GLU A 55 12.10 3.03 -12.83
CA GLU A 55 10.78 3.19 -12.23
C GLU A 55 9.70 3.35 -13.31
N SER A 56 8.60 2.62 -13.14
CA SER A 56 7.34 2.84 -13.84
C SER A 56 6.37 3.53 -12.89
N GLU A 57 6.22 4.84 -13.03
CA GLU A 57 5.30 5.65 -12.23
C GLU A 57 3.86 5.10 -12.22
N SER A 58 3.37 4.63 -13.38
CA SER A 58 2.04 4.07 -13.48
C SER A 58 1.89 2.75 -12.72
N ALA A 59 2.91 1.88 -12.77
CA ALA A 59 2.94 0.65 -11.97
C ALA A 59 3.15 0.96 -10.48
N SER A 60 3.93 2.00 -10.14
CA SER A 60 4.09 2.45 -8.74
C SER A 60 2.75 2.91 -8.15
N ARG A 61 1.94 3.67 -8.89
CA ARG A 61 0.59 4.05 -8.42
C ARG A 61 -0.31 2.85 -8.15
N VAL A 62 -0.23 1.80 -8.98
CA VAL A 62 -1.00 0.56 -8.75
C VAL A 62 -0.51 -0.17 -7.49
N ALA A 63 0.81 -0.27 -7.33
CA ALA A 63 1.43 -0.87 -6.15
C ALA A 63 1.06 -0.11 -4.86
N GLU A 64 1.10 1.22 -4.90
CA GLU A 64 0.74 2.10 -3.79
C GLU A 64 -0.74 1.97 -3.41
N ALA A 65 -1.64 2.05 -4.39
CA ALA A 65 -3.07 1.86 -4.17
C ALA A 65 -3.38 0.49 -3.55
N TYR A 66 -2.66 -0.55 -3.97
CA TYR A 66 -2.84 -1.88 -3.40
C TYR A 66 -2.28 -1.99 -1.98
N ALA A 67 -1.11 -1.40 -1.71
CA ALA A 67 -0.55 -1.34 -0.36
C ALA A 67 -1.50 -0.62 0.61
N HIS A 68 -2.09 0.51 0.21
CA HIS A 68 -3.11 1.22 0.99
C HIS A 68 -4.36 0.36 1.21
N TYR A 69 -4.85 -0.32 0.18
CA TYR A 69 -6.00 -1.22 0.33
C TYR A 69 -5.73 -2.31 1.37
N LEU A 70 -4.56 -2.95 1.34
CA LEU A 70 -4.19 -3.98 2.32
C LEU A 70 -4.18 -3.41 3.74
N ALA A 71 -3.60 -2.23 3.92
CA ALA A 71 -3.53 -1.54 5.19
C ALA A 71 -4.93 -1.17 5.72
N GLU A 72 -5.77 -0.54 4.90
CA GLU A 72 -7.12 -0.10 5.29
C GLU A 72 -8.06 -1.27 5.57
N ALA A 73 -7.98 -2.32 4.74
CA ALA A 73 -8.83 -3.49 4.88
C ALA A 73 -8.30 -4.52 5.90
N ASN A 74 -7.13 -4.29 6.49
CA ASN A 74 -6.42 -5.24 7.34
C ASN A 74 -6.30 -6.62 6.69
N LYS A 75 -5.83 -6.64 5.44
CA LYS A 75 -5.71 -7.84 4.61
C LYS A 75 -4.28 -8.06 4.16
N THR A 76 -4.00 -9.31 3.77
CA THR A 76 -2.68 -9.76 3.34
C THR A 76 -2.75 -10.58 2.05
N GLY A 77 -1.63 -10.67 1.32
CA GLY A 77 -1.48 -11.50 0.13
C GLY A 77 -1.71 -10.76 -1.19
N HIS A 78 -1.52 -11.48 -2.29
CA HIS A 78 -1.51 -10.94 -3.66
C HIS A 78 -2.89 -10.69 -4.27
N GLY A 79 -3.93 -11.31 -3.77
CA GLY A 79 -5.29 -11.29 -4.35
C GLY A 79 -6.35 -10.80 -3.38
N ALA A 80 -5.98 -10.06 -2.34
CA ALA A 80 -6.88 -9.71 -1.23
C ALA A 80 -8.05 -8.80 -1.64
N ASP A 81 -7.91 -8.05 -2.73
CA ASP A 81 -8.96 -7.21 -3.33
C ASP A 81 -9.83 -7.93 -4.38
N GLY A 82 -9.66 -9.25 -4.52
CA GLY A 82 -10.37 -10.09 -5.51
C GLY A 82 -9.77 -10.00 -6.92
N ARG A 83 -8.63 -9.33 -7.11
CA ARG A 83 -7.92 -9.21 -8.38
C ARG A 83 -6.50 -9.72 -8.25
N ASP A 84 -5.98 -10.31 -9.31
CA ASP A 84 -4.55 -10.56 -9.44
C ASP A 84 -3.79 -9.27 -9.85
N PRO A 85 -2.44 -9.26 -9.76
CA PRO A 85 -1.65 -8.08 -10.11
C PRO A 85 -1.84 -7.60 -11.55
N VAL A 86 -2.05 -8.52 -12.50
CA VAL A 86 -2.24 -8.18 -13.92
C VAL A 86 -3.60 -7.49 -14.11
N GLN A 87 -4.63 -7.98 -13.45
CA GLN A 87 -5.95 -7.36 -13.47
C GLN A 87 -5.93 -5.95 -12.87
N ARG A 88 -5.15 -5.71 -11.80
CA ARG A 88 -4.96 -4.37 -11.24
C ARG A 88 -4.28 -3.42 -12.21
N LEU A 89 -3.21 -3.89 -12.88
CA LEU A 89 -2.51 -3.10 -13.90
C LEU A 89 -3.43 -2.73 -15.07
N HIS A 90 -4.19 -3.69 -15.59
CA HIS A 90 -5.15 -3.44 -16.67
C HIS A 90 -6.28 -2.50 -16.25
N ALA A 91 -6.82 -2.66 -15.05
CA ALA A 91 -7.86 -1.76 -14.52
C ALA A 91 -7.38 -0.31 -14.38
N ALA A 92 -6.07 -0.11 -14.17
CA ALA A 92 -5.43 1.20 -14.12
C ALA A 92 -4.89 1.68 -15.48
N ASN A 93 -5.20 0.97 -16.57
CA ASN A 93 -4.72 1.26 -17.93
C ASN A 93 -3.19 1.32 -18.07
N VAL A 94 -2.44 0.62 -17.22
CA VAL A 94 -1.00 0.53 -17.34
C VAL A 94 -0.63 -0.27 -18.58
N LYS A 95 0.23 0.30 -19.42
CA LYS A 95 0.77 -0.37 -20.61
C LYS A 95 2.05 -1.10 -20.25
N PHE A 96 2.13 -2.36 -20.64
CA PHE A 96 3.33 -3.20 -20.48
C PHE A 96 3.31 -4.33 -21.51
N CYS A 97 4.47 -4.88 -21.81
CA CYS A 97 4.61 -6.01 -22.74
C CYS A 97 4.39 -7.34 -22.01
N LYS A 98 4.98 -7.44 -20.82
CA LYS A 98 4.92 -8.67 -20.05
C LYS A 98 4.97 -8.38 -18.55
N PHE A 99 4.08 -9.01 -17.80
CA PHE A 99 4.17 -9.07 -16.35
C PHE A 99 5.23 -10.12 -15.95
N ARG A 100 6.10 -9.79 -15.01
CA ARG A 100 7.23 -10.61 -14.60
C ARG A 100 7.15 -11.07 -13.15
N GLY A 101 6.26 -10.47 -12.36
CA GLY A 101 6.02 -10.87 -10.98
C GLY A 101 5.59 -9.72 -10.09
N GLU A 102 5.09 -10.07 -8.93
CA GLU A 102 4.81 -9.16 -7.82
C GLU A 102 5.45 -9.72 -6.56
N ASN A 103 6.12 -8.86 -5.81
CA ASN A 103 6.53 -9.15 -4.45
C ASN A 103 5.64 -8.36 -3.49
N TRP A 104 5.17 -9.03 -2.46
CA TRP A 104 4.47 -8.45 -1.35
C TRP A 104 5.15 -8.84 -0.05
N HIS A 105 5.20 -7.92 0.89
CA HIS A 105 5.69 -8.16 2.24
C HIS A 105 4.90 -7.31 3.22
N GLU A 106 4.71 -7.82 4.42
CA GLU A 106 4.24 -7.07 5.58
C GLU A 106 5.34 -7.07 6.63
N SER A 107 5.70 -5.90 7.08
CA SER A 107 6.58 -5.72 8.22
C SER A 107 5.86 -5.01 9.36
N TRP A 108 6.26 -5.27 10.58
CA TRP A 108 5.75 -4.59 11.75
C TRP A 108 6.86 -4.34 12.77
N THR A 109 6.70 -3.28 13.55
CA THR A 109 7.63 -2.94 14.62
C THR A 109 6.90 -2.34 15.79
N ARG A 110 7.40 -2.57 16.98
CA ARG A 110 6.93 -1.92 18.21
C ARG A 110 7.73 -0.66 18.44
N ARG A 111 7.03 0.43 18.86
CA ARG A 111 7.56 1.73 19.28
C ARG A 111 7.90 2.70 18.14
N ASP A 112 8.02 3.95 18.57
CA ASP A 112 8.57 5.17 17.96
C ASP A 112 9.92 5.02 17.22
N LYS A 113 10.51 3.84 17.20
CA LYS A 113 11.67 3.44 16.39
C LYS A 113 11.31 2.70 15.11
N ALA A 114 10.08 2.81 14.66
CA ALA A 114 9.70 2.42 13.31
C ALA A 114 10.37 3.38 12.33
N SER A 115 11.65 3.21 12.12
CA SER A 115 12.30 3.76 10.96
C SER A 115 11.76 3.02 9.75
N PRO A 116 11.25 3.72 8.76
CA PRO A 116 10.90 3.14 7.45
C PRO A 116 12.04 2.35 6.84
N ASP A 117 13.29 2.79 7.04
CA ASP A 117 14.51 2.09 6.64
C ASP A 117 14.53 0.65 7.17
N THR A 118 14.01 0.44 8.39
CA THR A 118 13.95 -0.90 9.01
C THR A 118 12.91 -1.79 8.30
N ALA A 119 11.76 -1.24 7.91
CA ALA A 119 10.72 -1.96 7.21
C ALA A 119 11.19 -2.38 5.80
N MET A 120 11.76 -1.43 5.04
CA MET A 120 12.28 -1.67 3.70
C MET A 120 13.45 -2.67 3.70
N ALA A 121 14.37 -2.56 4.66
CA ALA A 121 15.43 -3.52 4.84
C ALA A 121 14.88 -4.91 5.20
N SER A 122 13.77 -4.99 5.95
CA SER A 122 13.07 -6.23 6.26
C SER A 122 12.48 -6.87 5.00
N ALA A 123 11.73 -6.11 4.20
CA ALA A 123 11.15 -6.56 2.94
C ALA A 123 12.23 -7.12 2.00
N MET A 124 13.31 -6.38 1.78
CA MET A 124 14.40 -6.82 0.92
C MET A 124 15.11 -8.07 1.45
N ARG A 125 15.29 -8.21 2.77
CA ARG A 125 15.84 -9.45 3.36
C ARG A 125 14.94 -10.64 3.14
N PHE A 126 13.63 -10.46 3.30
CA PHE A 126 12.62 -11.49 3.09
C PHE A 126 12.60 -11.93 1.62
N TRP A 127 12.46 -10.97 0.68
CA TRP A 127 12.38 -11.28 -0.74
C TRP A 127 13.61 -11.97 -1.29
N LYS A 128 14.81 -11.60 -0.83
CA LYS A 128 16.07 -12.26 -1.24
C LYS A 128 16.20 -13.70 -0.75
N LYS A 129 15.50 -14.08 0.33
CA LYS A 129 15.54 -15.41 0.93
C LYS A 129 14.42 -16.34 0.45
N SER A 130 13.36 -15.78 -0.10
CA SER A 130 12.19 -16.53 -0.58
C SER A 130 12.35 -16.84 -2.08
N PRO A 131 12.40 -18.11 -2.49
CA PRO A 131 12.66 -18.48 -3.89
C PRO A 131 11.71 -17.87 -4.91
N GLY A 132 10.42 -17.69 -4.56
CA GLY A 132 9.43 -17.06 -5.42
C GLY A 132 9.69 -15.57 -5.62
N HIS A 133 9.91 -14.85 -4.53
CA HIS A 133 10.18 -13.42 -4.55
C HIS A 133 11.57 -13.11 -5.16
N GLU A 134 12.58 -13.93 -4.85
CA GLU A 134 13.91 -13.79 -5.43
C GLU A 134 13.90 -13.99 -6.94
N ARG A 135 13.07 -14.89 -7.47
CA ARG A 135 12.85 -15.05 -8.91
C ARG A 135 12.31 -13.77 -9.54
N ALA A 136 11.38 -13.07 -8.89
CA ALA A 136 10.86 -11.79 -9.36
C ALA A 136 11.95 -10.71 -9.36
N LEU A 137 12.76 -10.60 -8.28
CA LEU A 137 13.91 -9.67 -8.22
C LEU A 137 14.90 -9.88 -9.37
N ARG A 138 15.08 -11.11 -9.84
CA ARG A 138 16.01 -11.49 -10.92
C ARG A 138 15.35 -11.62 -12.28
N SER A 139 14.09 -11.34 -12.39
CA SER A 139 13.36 -11.47 -13.66
C SER A 139 13.95 -10.60 -14.78
N ALA A 140 13.67 -11.00 -16.02
CA ALA A 140 14.02 -10.20 -17.21
C ALA A 140 13.04 -9.03 -17.37
N SER A 141 12.90 -8.22 -16.32
CA SER A 141 12.11 -6.99 -16.32
C SER A 141 12.97 -5.83 -16.77
N THR A 142 12.33 -4.82 -17.35
CA THR A 142 12.96 -3.53 -17.68
C THR A 142 12.53 -2.44 -16.69
N ASP A 143 11.37 -2.60 -16.06
CA ASP A 143 10.78 -1.58 -15.20
C ASP A 143 10.21 -2.19 -13.91
N ILE A 144 10.14 -1.36 -12.88
CA ILE A 144 9.59 -1.69 -11.57
C ILE A 144 8.60 -0.63 -11.11
N GLY A 145 7.47 -1.05 -10.56
CA GLY A 145 6.59 -0.21 -9.76
C GLY A 145 6.75 -0.56 -8.28
N VAL A 146 6.76 0.45 -7.41
CA VAL A 146 6.85 0.25 -5.96
C VAL A 146 5.79 1.05 -5.24
N GLY A 147 5.13 0.40 -4.28
CA GLY A 147 4.18 1.03 -3.37
C GLY A 147 4.46 0.64 -1.93
N VAL A 148 4.31 1.60 -1.03
CA VAL A 148 4.47 1.40 0.41
C VAL A 148 3.33 2.09 1.13
N ALA A 149 2.64 1.37 2.02
CA ALA A 149 1.67 1.95 2.94
C ALA A 149 2.02 1.56 4.37
N GLY A 150 1.85 2.50 5.28
CA GLY A 150 2.07 2.29 6.69
C GLY A 150 0.84 2.67 7.50
N TRP A 151 0.59 1.99 8.60
CA TRP A 151 -0.45 2.35 9.55
C TRP A 151 -0.04 2.02 10.98
N LYS A 152 -0.69 2.67 11.92
CA LYS A 152 -0.49 2.44 13.35
C LYS A 152 -1.70 1.72 13.94
N HIS A 153 -1.45 0.65 14.68
CA HIS A 153 -2.48 -0.05 15.46
C HIS A 153 -1.97 -0.26 16.89
N GLY A 154 -2.56 0.42 17.84
CA GLY A 154 -2.04 0.48 19.21
C GLY A 154 -0.60 1.01 19.23
N ASP A 155 0.33 0.24 19.79
CA ASP A 155 1.76 0.59 19.87
C ASP A 155 2.58 0.05 18.71
N GLN A 156 1.93 -0.56 17.71
CA GLN A 156 2.61 -1.19 16.58
C GLN A 156 2.44 -0.38 15.31
N TRP A 157 3.53 -0.31 14.55
CA TRP A 157 3.56 0.20 13.19
C TRP A 157 3.67 -0.96 12.24
N TYR A 158 2.82 -0.95 11.22
CA TYR A 158 2.77 -1.94 10.15
C TYR A 158 3.08 -1.27 8.83
N TYR A 159 3.73 -1.99 7.95
CA TYR A 159 4.02 -1.55 6.60
C TYR A 159 3.68 -2.66 5.62
N HIS A 160 3.03 -2.31 4.52
CA HIS A 160 2.92 -3.15 3.34
C HIS A 160 3.85 -2.60 2.27
N GLU A 161 4.73 -3.44 1.79
CA GLU A 161 5.67 -3.14 0.71
C GLU A 161 5.32 -4.00 -0.50
N ILE A 162 5.11 -3.35 -1.65
CA ILE A 162 4.73 -3.99 -2.91
C ILE A 162 5.78 -3.64 -3.97
N GLN A 163 6.22 -4.65 -4.73
CA GLN A 163 6.98 -4.47 -5.97
C GLN A 163 6.24 -5.14 -7.12
N ILE A 164 6.08 -4.42 -8.23
CA ILE A 164 5.53 -4.93 -9.48
C ILE A 164 6.63 -4.91 -10.53
N PHE A 165 6.92 -6.04 -11.14
CA PHE A 165 7.95 -6.18 -12.17
C PHE A 165 7.30 -6.36 -13.53
N ILE A 166 7.63 -5.46 -14.48
CA ILE A 166 7.10 -5.46 -15.83
C ILE A 166 8.23 -5.33 -16.88
N ASP A 167 7.95 -5.81 -18.06
CA ASP A 167 8.81 -5.66 -19.21
C ASP A 167 8.13 -4.73 -20.21
N ASN A 168 8.81 -3.65 -20.57
CA ASN A 168 8.35 -2.63 -21.51
C ASN A 168 9.19 -2.59 -22.79
N ALA A 169 10.00 -3.61 -23.05
CA ALA A 169 10.90 -3.62 -24.20
C ALA A 169 10.19 -3.52 -25.57
N CYS A 170 8.92 -3.94 -25.64
CA CYS A 170 8.12 -3.81 -26.87
C CYS A 170 7.54 -2.40 -27.09
N LEU A 171 7.52 -1.56 -26.07
CA LEU A 171 7.01 -0.20 -26.17
C LEU A 171 8.09 0.66 -26.83
N LYS A 172 7.88 1.04 -28.07
CA LYS A 172 8.83 1.87 -28.83
C LYS A 172 9.05 3.21 -28.11
N GLY A 173 10.31 3.51 -27.80
CA GLY A 173 10.74 4.81 -27.28
C GLY A 173 10.81 4.93 -25.76
N GLY A 174 10.47 3.92 -24.97
CA GLY A 174 10.61 4.00 -23.51
C GLY A 174 9.80 5.15 -22.87
N GLU A 175 8.77 5.65 -23.56
CA GLU A 175 7.86 6.62 -22.97
C GLU A 175 7.14 5.95 -21.81
N ALA A 176 7.62 6.25 -20.63
CA ALA A 176 6.79 6.12 -19.45
C ALA A 176 5.49 6.83 -19.78
N VAL A 177 4.38 6.09 -19.87
CA VAL A 177 3.05 6.70 -20.08
C VAL A 177 2.73 7.48 -18.82
N ALA A 178 3.18 8.74 -18.79
CA ALA A 178 3.02 9.66 -17.68
C ALA A 178 1.55 10.06 -17.40
N ASN A 179 0.60 9.52 -18.17
CA ASN A 179 -0.78 9.97 -18.19
C ASN A 179 -1.80 8.85 -17.88
N ALA A 180 -1.54 8.03 -16.86
CA ALA A 180 -2.66 7.30 -16.28
C ALA A 180 -3.48 8.29 -15.42
N PRO A 181 -4.82 8.33 -15.57
CA PRO A 181 -5.65 9.16 -14.70
C PRO A 181 -5.42 8.76 -13.24
N PRO A 182 -5.52 9.70 -12.29
CA PRO A 182 -5.40 9.38 -10.87
C PRO A 182 -6.40 8.27 -10.55
N ILE A 183 -5.95 7.28 -9.79
CA ILE A 183 -6.83 6.23 -9.26
C ILE A 183 -7.86 6.95 -8.41
N PRO A 184 -9.17 6.80 -8.67
CA PRO A 184 -10.19 7.52 -7.92
C PRO A 184 -10.04 7.17 -6.43
N ASP A 185 -9.95 8.20 -5.61
CA ASP A 185 -9.95 8.06 -4.16
C ASP A 185 -11.23 7.34 -3.76
N ARG A 186 -11.12 6.14 -3.22
CA ARG A 186 -12.27 5.31 -2.84
C ARG A 186 -12.89 5.75 -1.52
N ASN A 187 -12.40 6.85 -0.93
CA ASN A 187 -13.01 7.43 0.26
C ASN A 187 -13.77 8.71 -0.11
N PRO A 188 -15.10 8.64 -0.41
CA PRO A 188 -15.91 9.80 -0.77
C PRO A 188 -16.10 10.80 0.37
N GLU A 189 -15.67 10.48 1.59
CA GLU A 189 -15.84 11.36 2.77
C GLU A 189 -14.70 12.37 2.95
N ARG A 190 -13.60 12.30 2.17
CA ARG A 190 -12.48 13.24 2.29
C ARG A 190 -12.65 14.58 1.55
N THR A 191 -13.70 14.74 0.77
CA THR A 191 -13.91 15.96 -0.03
C THR A 191 -14.87 16.99 0.59
N GLN A 192 -15.22 16.83 1.87
CA GLN A 192 -16.06 17.83 2.54
C GLN A 192 -15.33 18.42 3.75
N THR A 193 -14.50 19.43 3.50
CA THR A 193 -14.24 20.47 4.50
C THR A 193 -14.18 21.82 3.78
N PRO A 194 -14.98 22.81 4.25
CA PRO A 194 -15.03 24.15 3.68
C PRO A 194 -13.75 24.94 3.96
#